data_60d5516fb3d5001a38a0dee91219f62c
#
_entry.id   60d5516fb3d5001a38a0dee91219f62c
#
_cell.length_a   1.000
_cell.length_b   1.000
_cell.length_c   1.000
_cell.angle_alpha   90.00
_cell.angle_beta   90.00
_cell.angle_gamma   90.00
#
_symmetry.space_group_name_H-M   'P 1'
#
loop_
_entity.id
_entity.type
_entity.pdbx_description
1 polymer ?
#
loop_
_entity_poly.entity_id
_entity_poly.type
_entity_poly.pdbx_seq_one_letter_code
_entity_poly.pdbx_strand_id
1 'polypeptide(L)' 'GSEAEEAGIRKGDVIQEMRKKKVENLKDFNNIVSGINRGDTILLFINRSGKKFYITLNVPS' A
#
# COMPACT_ATOMS: atom_id res chain seq x y z
N GLY A 1 -9.00 -4.16 -13.24
CA GLY A 1 -7.65 -4.27 -12.81
C GLY A 1 -7.11 -2.99 -12.29
N SER A 2 -6.24 -3.10 -11.37
CA SER A 2 -5.58 -1.96 -10.77
C SER A 2 -4.14 -2.33 -10.48
N GLU A 3 -3.32 -1.30 -10.26
CA GLU A 3 -1.93 -1.51 -9.87
C GLU A 3 -1.84 -2.29 -8.58
N ALA A 4 -2.81 -2.13 -7.69
CA ALA A 4 -2.84 -2.87 -6.43
C ALA A 4 -2.98 -4.37 -6.68
N GLU A 5 -3.88 -4.77 -7.59
CA GLU A 5 -4.04 -6.19 -7.93
C GLU A 5 -2.79 -6.75 -8.58
N GLU A 6 -2.16 -5.97 -9.46
CA GLU A 6 -0.93 -6.38 -10.13
C GLU A 6 0.22 -6.56 -9.14
N ALA A 7 0.24 -5.77 -8.07
CA ALA A 7 1.24 -5.88 -7.02
C ALA A 7 1.00 -7.07 -6.09
N GLY A 8 -0.19 -7.70 -6.17
CA GLY A 8 -0.51 -8.86 -5.35
C GLY A 8 -1.41 -8.57 -4.17
N ILE A 9 -1.99 -7.37 -4.08
CA ILE A 9 -2.93 -7.04 -3.01
C ILE A 9 -4.26 -7.71 -3.30
N ARG A 10 -4.82 -8.35 -2.30
CA ARG A 10 -6.07 -9.11 -2.41
C ARG A 10 -7.13 -8.59 -1.45
N LYS A 11 -8.39 -8.89 -1.77
CA LYS A 11 -9.50 -8.57 -0.87
C LYS A 11 -9.24 -9.21 0.49
N GLY A 12 -9.45 -8.44 1.56
CA GLY A 12 -9.20 -8.89 2.92
C GLY A 12 -7.81 -8.54 3.44
N ASP A 13 -6.93 -8.03 2.60
CA ASP A 13 -5.62 -7.58 3.05
C ASP A 13 -5.78 -6.27 3.84
N VAL A 14 -5.01 -6.16 4.91
CA VAL A 14 -4.98 -4.94 5.73
C VAL A 14 -3.63 -4.27 5.53
N ILE A 15 -3.65 -3.04 5.04
CA ILE A 15 -2.43 -2.25 4.90
C ILE A 15 -2.09 -1.67 6.26
N GLN A 16 -0.97 -2.09 6.83
CA GLN A 16 -0.52 -1.61 8.14
C GLN A 16 0.43 -0.44 8.04
N GLU A 17 1.27 -0.41 7.01
CA GLU A 17 2.19 0.69 6.76
C GLU A 17 2.27 0.96 5.27
N MET A 18 2.54 2.21 4.94
CA MET A 18 2.76 2.64 3.57
C MET A 18 3.91 3.64 3.57
N ARG A 19 4.95 3.39 2.78
CA ARG A 19 6.17 4.22 2.75
C ARG A 19 6.81 4.34 4.13
N LYS A 20 6.76 3.25 4.92
CA LYS A 20 7.28 3.16 6.29
C LYS A 20 6.50 4.03 7.29
N LYS A 21 5.33 4.51 6.89
CA LYS A 21 4.45 5.28 7.78
C LYS A 21 3.25 4.44 8.17
N LYS A 22 2.91 4.48 9.46
CA LYS A 22 1.80 3.71 9.98
C LYS A 22 0.46 4.19 9.41
N VAL A 23 -0.37 3.25 8.97
CA VAL A 23 -1.71 3.53 8.47
C VAL A 23 -2.72 2.95 9.46
N GLU A 24 -3.37 3.80 10.23
CA GLU A 24 -4.35 3.37 11.22
C GLU A 24 -5.79 3.60 10.76
N ASN A 25 -5.99 4.54 9.83
CA ASN A 25 -7.31 4.91 9.37
C ASN A 25 -7.23 5.49 7.95
N LEU A 26 -8.40 5.78 7.40
CA LEU A 26 -8.48 6.31 6.03
C LEU A 26 -7.79 7.66 5.90
N LYS A 27 -7.83 8.47 6.94
CA LYS A 27 -7.16 9.78 6.92
C LYS A 27 -5.65 9.63 6.74
N ASP A 28 -5.03 8.70 7.47
CA ASP A 28 -3.60 8.41 7.34
C ASP A 28 -3.29 7.94 5.91
N PHE A 29 -4.11 7.04 5.40
CA PHE A 29 -3.96 6.54 4.03
C PHE A 29 -3.98 7.69 3.03
N ASN A 30 -5.00 8.55 3.12
CA ASN A 30 -5.15 9.66 2.19
C ASN A 30 -3.99 10.67 2.30
N ASN A 31 -3.51 10.92 3.51
CA ASN A 31 -2.37 11.82 3.71
C ASN A 31 -1.11 11.31 3.03
N ILE A 32 -0.86 10.01 3.13
CA ILE A 32 0.31 9.39 2.51
C ILE A 32 0.16 9.40 0.99
N VAL A 33 -1.02 9.03 0.50
CA VAL A 33 -1.30 8.96 -0.94
C VAL A 33 -1.13 10.34 -1.59
N SER A 34 -1.51 11.40 -0.90
CA SER A 34 -1.41 12.76 -1.45
C SER A 34 0.03 13.19 -1.73
N GLY A 35 1.01 12.53 -1.11
CA GLY A 35 2.42 12.82 -1.34
C GLY A 35 3.07 11.92 -2.39
N ILE A 36 2.30 11.01 -3.01
CA ILE A 36 2.83 10.09 -3.99
C ILE A 36 2.81 10.73 -5.38
N ASN A 37 3.91 10.58 -6.10
CA ASN A 37 4.06 11.10 -7.46
C ASN A 37 4.10 9.96 -8.47
N ARG A 38 3.85 10.29 -9.72
CA ARG A 38 3.98 9.33 -10.82
C ARG A 38 5.40 8.80 -10.90
N GLY A 39 5.52 7.51 -11.13
CA GLY A 39 6.82 6.85 -11.20
C GLY A 39 7.38 6.40 -9.88
N ASP A 40 6.73 6.75 -8.76
CA ASP A 40 7.20 6.33 -7.44
C ASP A 40 6.99 4.83 -7.23
N THR A 41 7.87 4.25 -6.43
CA THR A 41 7.71 2.88 -5.92
C THR A 41 7.32 2.98 -4.46
N ILE A 42 6.21 2.35 -4.10
CA ILE A 42 5.64 2.43 -2.76
C ILE A 42 5.81 1.09 -2.07
N LEU A 43 6.40 1.10 -0.88
CA LEU A 43 6.52 -0.09 -0.05
C LEU A 43 5.32 -0.17 0.89
N LEU A 44 4.59 -1.28 0.82
CA LEU A 44 3.42 -1.55 1.66
C LEU A 44 3.71 -2.69 2.61
N PHE A 45 3.31 -2.55 3.86
CA PHE A 45 3.34 -3.62 4.83
C PHE A 45 1.93 -4.13 5.02
N ILE A 46 1.70 -5.39 4.67
CA ILE A 46 0.36 -6.00 4.57
C ILE A 46 0.21 -7.10 5.61
N ASN A 47 -0.98 -7.15 6.21
CA ASN A 47 -1.38 -8.29 7.04
C ASN A 47 -2.49 -9.04 6.30
N ARG A 48 -2.20 -10.29 5.95
CA ARG A 48 -3.17 -11.18 5.28
C ARG A 48 -3.44 -12.36 6.18
N SER A 49 -4.59 -12.34 6.86
CA SER A 49 -5.02 -13.42 7.75
C SER A 49 -3.95 -13.78 8.79
N GLY A 50 -3.33 -12.78 9.38
CA GLY A 50 -2.29 -12.95 10.39
C GLY A 50 -0.87 -13.08 9.84
N LYS A 51 -0.72 -13.27 8.54
CA LYS A 51 0.60 -13.29 7.91
C LYS A 51 0.98 -11.89 7.46
N LYS A 52 2.16 -11.46 7.83
CA LYS A 52 2.65 -10.11 7.51
C LYS A 52 3.78 -10.21 6.49
N PHE A 53 3.71 -9.35 5.48
CA PHE A 53 4.71 -9.31 4.42
C PHE A 53 4.72 -7.96 3.74
N TYR A 54 5.77 -7.70 2.96
CA TYR A 54 5.90 -6.47 2.21
C TYR A 54 5.53 -6.68 0.76
N ILE A 55 4.88 -5.67 0.19
CA ILE A 55 4.58 -5.60 -1.24
C ILE A 55 5.11 -4.27 -1.76
N THR A 56 5.69 -4.27 -2.95
CA THR A 56 6.04 -3.03 -3.64
C THR A 56 5.00 -2.74 -4.71
N LEU A 57 4.57 -1.49 -4.76
CA LEU A 57 3.61 -1.01 -5.74
C LEU A 57 4.28 0.08 -6.58
N ASN A 58 4.28 -0.10 -7.89
CA ASN A 58 4.81 0.91 -8.81
C ASN A 58 3.70 1.79 -9.32
N VAL A 59 3.83 3.09 -9.12
CA VAL A 59 2.86 4.07 -9.60
C VAL A 59 3.20 4.36 -11.07
N PRO A 60 2.24 4.24 -11.99
CA PRO A 60 2.51 4.53 -13.40
C PRO A 60 3.05 5.94 -13.60
N SER A 61 4.00 6.07 -14.50
CA SER A 61 4.61 7.36 -14.81
C SER A 61 3.83 8.14 -15.87
#